data_16abe9b88ca787ac3f89e99750efd839
#
_entry.id   16abe9b88ca787ac3f89e99750efd839
#
_cell.length_a   1.000
_cell.length_b   1.000
_cell.length_c   1.000
_cell.angle_alpha   90.00
_cell.angle_beta   90.00
_cell.angle_gamma   90.00
#
_symmetry.space_group_name_H-M   'P 1'
#
loop_
_entity.id
_entity.type
_entity.pdbx_description
1 polymer ?
#
loop_
_entity_poly.entity_id
_entity_poly.type
_entity_poly.pdbx_seq_one_letter_code
_entity_poly.pdbx_strand_id
1 'polypeptide(L)'
;MTKGSKADNIKQRTKRRLLGLEQQESGVWPIVARNTNRRLIKAKRLTFVMDQGGDIYESLQQIETQLGRDFIVRVKNNRQAKDLDKGIEGRFSDLLGQSSSLSYTQVPIRGLNHYSKTRAKRIKRRKRQALLGIKYIRVALKRPAQYVQTQHKNKPSLDRPLYLVEVKEHPSTVPSGEDPIHWRLLTTWSI
;
A
#
# COMPACT_ATOMS: atom_id res chain seq x y z
N MET A 1 16.89 -11.24 25.84
CA MET A 1 15.99 -11.88 24.87
C MET A 1 16.85 -12.58 23.83
N THR A 2 16.92 -13.91 23.86
CA THR A 2 17.67 -14.74 22.91
C THR A 2 17.00 -14.69 21.54
N LYS A 3 17.72 -14.32 20.51
CA LYS A 3 17.27 -14.40 19.10
C LYS A 3 17.04 -15.88 18.78
N GLY A 4 15.79 -16.26 18.53
CA GLY A 4 15.44 -17.61 18.12
C GLY A 4 16.21 -18.05 16.88
N SER A 5 16.47 -19.36 16.74
CA SER A 5 17.20 -19.92 15.62
C SER A 5 16.51 -19.64 14.27
N LYS A 6 17.26 -19.72 13.16
CA LYS A 6 16.70 -19.54 11.81
C LYS A 6 15.56 -20.53 11.53
N ALA A 7 15.63 -21.75 12.07
CA ALA A 7 14.59 -22.79 11.99
C ALA A 7 13.33 -22.40 12.76
N ASP A 8 13.47 -21.80 13.97
CA ASP A 8 12.33 -21.36 14.78
C ASP A 8 11.60 -20.20 14.11
N ASN A 9 12.34 -19.28 13.49
CA ASN A 9 11.77 -18.18 12.72
C ASN A 9 10.98 -18.67 11.50
N ILE A 10 11.43 -19.73 10.82
CA ILE A 10 10.73 -20.34 9.68
C ILE A 10 9.44 -21.02 10.17
N LYS A 11 9.51 -21.83 11.26
CA LYS A 11 8.33 -22.48 11.86
C LYS A 11 7.28 -21.45 12.31
N GLN A 12 7.71 -20.36 12.96
CA GLN A 12 6.80 -19.27 13.36
C GLN A 12 6.15 -18.57 12.16
N ARG A 13 6.89 -18.34 11.08
CA ARG A 13 6.35 -17.76 9.84
C ARG A 13 5.29 -18.68 9.20
N THR A 14 5.58 -20.00 9.16
CA THR A 14 4.63 -20.98 8.63
C THR A 14 3.37 -21.03 9.49
N LYS A 15 3.51 -21.08 10.83
CA LYS A 15 2.37 -21.04 11.76
C LYS A 15 1.52 -19.77 11.59
N ARG A 16 2.14 -18.59 11.46
CA ARG A 16 1.43 -17.31 11.21
C ARG A 16 0.68 -17.32 9.88
N ARG A 17 1.21 -17.96 8.83
CA ARG A 17 0.52 -18.08 7.54
C ARG A 17 -0.72 -18.96 7.56
N LEU A 18 -0.79 -19.90 8.51
CA LEU A 18 -1.95 -20.76 8.71
C LEU A 18 -3.06 -20.08 9.53
N LEU A 19 -2.74 -19.00 10.25
CA LEU A 19 -3.72 -18.21 10.98
C LEU A 19 -4.57 -17.40 10.01
N GLY A 20 -5.88 -17.33 10.25
CA GLY A 20 -6.75 -16.40 9.56
C GLY A 20 -6.28 -14.94 9.75
N LEU A 21 -6.60 -14.07 8.80
CA LEU A 21 -6.16 -12.65 8.83
C LEU A 21 -6.49 -11.98 10.18
N GLU A 22 -7.64 -12.28 10.77
CA GLU A 22 -8.10 -11.68 12.03
C GLU A 22 -7.27 -12.08 13.25
N GLN A 23 -6.56 -13.20 13.17
CA GLN A 23 -5.68 -13.70 14.22
C GLN A 23 -4.24 -13.19 14.10
N GLN A 24 -3.95 -12.42 13.06
CA GLN A 24 -2.66 -11.79 12.83
C GLN A 24 -2.68 -10.33 13.32
N GLU A 25 -1.52 -9.75 13.63
CA GLU A 25 -1.40 -8.30 13.92
C GLU A 25 -2.02 -7.43 12.82
N SER A 26 -1.91 -7.89 11.57
CA SER A 26 -2.49 -7.25 10.40
C SER A 26 -4.02 -7.31 10.34
N GLY A 27 -4.65 -8.15 11.14
CA GLY A 27 -6.11 -8.30 11.25
C GLY A 27 -6.82 -7.07 11.80
N VAL A 28 -6.10 -6.15 12.42
CA VAL A 28 -6.68 -4.88 12.89
C VAL A 28 -7.37 -4.09 11.76
N TRP A 29 -6.82 -4.09 10.55
CA TRP A 29 -7.36 -3.32 9.43
C TRP A 29 -8.75 -3.77 8.99
N PRO A 30 -9.00 -5.05 8.67
CA PRO A 30 -10.34 -5.51 8.29
C PRO A 30 -11.34 -5.44 9.46
N ILE A 31 -10.90 -5.65 10.70
CA ILE A 31 -11.78 -5.51 11.89
C ILE A 31 -12.25 -4.06 12.04
N VAL A 32 -11.32 -3.11 12.00
CA VAL A 32 -11.64 -1.68 12.08
C VAL A 32 -12.53 -1.26 10.90
N ALA A 33 -12.23 -1.70 9.68
CA ALA A 33 -13.04 -1.38 8.51
C ALA A 33 -14.49 -1.87 8.67
N ARG A 34 -14.70 -3.12 9.09
CA ARG A 34 -16.05 -3.67 9.34
C ARG A 34 -16.80 -2.91 10.43
N ASN A 35 -16.13 -2.63 11.56
CA ASN A 35 -16.76 -1.91 12.66
C ASN A 35 -17.13 -0.47 12.27
N THR A 36 -16.25 0.21 11.56
CA THR A 36 -16.53 1.56 11.04
C THR A 36 -17.66 1.54 10.02
N ASN A 37 -17.65 0.59 9.07
CA ASN A 37 -18.70 0.46 8.08
C ASN A 37 -20.06 0.19 8.73
N ARG A 38 -20.12 -0.66 9.76
CA ARG A 38 -21.36 -0.95 10.50
C ARG A 38 -21.93 0.31 11.17
N ARG A 39 -21.07 1.14 11.75
CA ARG A 39 -21.48 2.41 12.40
C ARG A 39 -21.88 3.48 11.40
N LEU A 40 -21.24 3.50 10.24
CA LEU A 40 -21.44 4.50 9.19
C LEU A 40 -22.19 3.92 7.97
N ILE A 41 -23.08 2.97 8.20
CA ILE A 41 -23.80 2.26 7.13
C ILE A 41 -24.60 3.21 6.22
N LYS A 42 -25.10 4.32 6.77
CA LYS A 42 -25.86 5.34 6.04
C LYS A 42 -24.98 6.34 5.26
N ALA A 43 -23.66 6.29 5.42
CA ALA A 43 -22.77 7.17 4.68
C ALA A 43 -22.84 6.86 3.18
N LYS A 44 -23.13 7.86 2.36
CA LYS A 44 -23.19 7.74 0.90
C LYS A 44 -21.84 7.28 0.34
N ARG A 45 -20.75 7.78 0.90
CA ARG A 45 -19.38 7.41 0.53
C ARG A 45 -18.53 7.26 1.78
N LEU A 46 -17.72 6.20 1.81
CA LEU A 46 -16.77 5.93 2.88
C LEU A 46 -15.48 5.41 2.25
N THR A 47 -14.37 6.08 2.54
CA THR A 47 -13.05 5.73 2.04
C THR A 47 -12.12 5.43 3.21
N PHE A 48 -11.50 4.26 3.19
CA PHE A 48 -10.50 3.86 4.18
C PHE A 48 -9.12 4.30 3.72
N VAL A 49 -8.51 5.22 4.47
CA VAL A 49 -7.12 5.66 4.22
C VAL A 49 -6.18 4.89 5.13
N MET A 50 -5.23 4.17 4.56
CA MET A 50 -4.37 3.24 5.28
C MET A 50 -2.89 3.51 4.97
N ASP A 51 -2.05 3.31 5.98
CA ASP A 51 -0.61 3.29 5.79
C ASP A 51 -0.12 1.95 5.18
N GLN A 52 1.20 1.76 5.13
CA GLN A 52 1.81 0.53 4.60
C GLN A 52 1.40 -0.75 5.36
N GLY A 53 0.92 -0.64 6.59
CA GLY A 53 0.40 -1.76 7.36
C GLY A 53 -0.90 -2.31 6.78
N GLY A 54 -1.69 -1.47 6.11
CA GLY A 54 -2.93 -1.85 5.42
C GLY A 54 -2.74 -2.45 4.02
N ASP A 55 -1.51 -2.46 3.47
CA ASP A 55 -1.23 -3.05 2.15
C ASP A 55 -1.23 -4.59 2.18
N ILE A 56 -2.37 -5.15 2.49
CA ILE A 56 -2.63 -6.59 2.58
C ILE A 56 -3.75 -6.93 1.61
N TYR A 57 -3.47 -7.81 0.64
CA TYR A 57 -4.43 -8.14 -0.41
C TYR A 57 -5.82 -8.52 0.13
N GLU A 58 -5.86 -9.34 1.18
CA GLU A 58 -7.12 -9.79 1.78
C GLU A 58 -7.89 -8.64 2.45
N SER A 59 -7.20 -7.70 3.09
CA SER A 59 -7.84 -6.51 3.67
C SER A 59 -8.46 -5.63 2.59
N LEU A 60 -7.74 -5.39 1.50
CA LEU A 60 -8.21 -4.60 0.36
C LEU A 60 -9.42 -5.27 -0.30
N GLN A 61 -9.34 -6.59 -0.50
CA GLN A 61 -10.42 -7.38 -1.04
C GLN A 61 -11.68 -7.33 -0.16
N GLN A 62 -11.54 -7.46 1.17
CA GLN A 62 -12.69 -7.35 2.07
C GLN A 62 -13.33 -5.96 2.03
N ILE A 63 -12.54 -4.89 2.00
CA ILE A 63 -13.06 -3.53 1.94
C ILE A 63 -13.83 -3.29 0.64
N GLU A 64 -13.27 -3.70 -0.47
CA GLU A 64 -13.86 -3.47 -1.80
C GLU A 64 -15.06 -4.40 -2.05
N THR A 65 -14.86 -5.73 -1.95
CA THR A 65 -15.90 -6.69 -2.39
C THR A 65 -16.94 -6.99 -1.31
N GLN A 66 -16.56 -7.05 -0.02
CA GLN A 66 -17.49 -7.41 1.05
C GLN A 66 -18.19 -6.20 1.66
N LEU A 67 -17.49 -5.06 1.78
CA LEU A 67 -18.07 -3.85 2.33
C LEU A 67 -18.58 -2.89 1.25
N GLY A 68 -18.18 -3.06 -0.01
CA GLY A 68 -18.53 -2.17 -1.11
C GLY A 68 -18.02 -0.76 -0.89
N ARG A 69 -16.83 -0.60 -0.29
CA ARG A 69 -16.28 0.70 0.10
C ARG A 69 -14.96 0.99 -0.62
N ASP A 70 -14.63 2.27 -0.65
CA ASP A 70 -13.40 2.76 -1.26
C ASP A 70 -12.22 2.66 -0.29
N PHE A 71 -11.01 2.58 -0.86
CA PHE A 71 -9.78 2.70 -0.09
C PHE A 71 -8.70 3.51 -0.80
N ILE A 72 -7.79 4.04 -0.01
CA ILE A 72 -6.48 4.58 -0.42
C ILE A 72 -5.46 3.92 0.51
N VAL A 73 -4.50 3.19 -0.03
CA VAL A 73 -3.46 2.54 0.77
C VAL A 73 -2.07 2.91 0.27
N ARG A 74 -1.17 3.20 1.21
CA ARG A 74 0.25 3.35 0.87
C ARG A 74 0.85 1.99 0.58
N VAL A 75 1.36 1.79 -0.62
CA VAL A 75 1.92 0.52 -1.09
C VAL A 75 3.23 0.21 -0.36
N LYS A 76 3.33 -0.98 0.20
CA LYS A 76 4.53 -1.56 0.79
C LYS A 76 5.23 -2.52 -0.17
N ASN A 77 4.43 -3.30 -0.89
CA ASN A 77 4.91 -4.44 -1.67
C ASN A 77 4.92 -4.13 -3.16
N ASN A 78 6.00 -4.48 -3.86
CA ASN A 78 6.07 -4.38 -5.32
C ASN A 78 5.34 -5.58 -5.96
N ARG A 79 4.00 -5.47 -6.04
CA ARG A 79 3.10 -6.55 -6.47
C ARG A 79 3.10 -6.73 -7.97
N GLN A 80 2.71 -7.94 -8.39
CA GLN A 80 2.32 -8.24 -9.77
C GLN A 80 0.93 -7.67 -10.06
N ALA A 81 0.80 -7.02 -11.20
CA ALA A 81 -0.45 -6.47 -11.70
C ALA A 81 -0.49 -6.51 -13.22
N LYS A 82 -1.65 -6.24 -13.77
CA LYS A 82 -1.84 -5.99 -15.21
C LYS A 82 -2.18 -4.51 -15.38
N ASP A 83 -1.45 -3.80 -16.22
CA ASP A 83 -1.84 -2.48 -16.72
C ASP A 83 -3.04 -2.66 -17.65
N LEU A 84 -4.17 -2.05 -17.31
CA LEU A 84 -5.43 -2.25 -18.02
C LEU A 84 -5.51 -1.45 -19.33
N ASP A 85 -4.70 -0.39 -19.46
CA ASP A 85 -4.72 0.45 -20.65
C ASP A 85 -3.76 -0.09 -21.72
N LYS A 86 -2.63 -0.67 -21.30
CA LYS A 86 -1.63 -1.28 -22.20
C LYS A 86 -1.76 -2.78 -22.35
N GLY A 87 -2.52 -3.45 -21.49
CA GLY A 87 -2.68 -4.90 -21.48
C GLY A 87 -1.46 -5.70 -21.01
N ILE A 88 -0.40 -5.03 -20.53
CA ILE A 88 0.86 -5.65 -20.11
C ILE A 88 0.84 -6.05 -18.64
N GLU A 89 1.56 -7.11 -18.32
CA GLU A 89 1.72 -7.60 -16.96
C GLU A 89 3.13 -7.34 -16.44
N GLY A 90 3.23 -6.98 -15.17
CA GLY A 90 4.51 -6.71 -14.55
C GLY A 90 4.40 -6.34 -13.08
N ARG A 91 5.52 -6.01 -12.48
CA ARG A 91 5.54 -5.44 -11.13
C ARG A 91 5.19 -3.96 -11.18
N PHE A 92 4.66 -3.44 -10.09
CA PHE A 92 4.31 -2.02 -9.97
C PHE A 92 5.43 -1.06 -10.41
N SER A 93 6.69 -1.35 -10.03
CA SER A 93 7.83 -0.53 -10.45
C SER A 93 8.01 -0.48 -11.95
N ASP A 94 7.83 -1.62 -12.62
CA ASP A 94 8.10 -1.79 -14.04
C ASP A 94 6.97 -1.13 -14.86
N LEU A 95 5.72 -1.34 -14.43
CA LEU A 95 4.55 -0.72 -15.04
C LEU A 95 4.58 0.81 -14.93
N LEU A 96 4.91 1.34 -13.74
CA LEU A 96 5.07 2.79 -13.53
C LEU A 96 6.25 3.37 -14.31
N GLY A 97 7.33 2.58 -14.49
CA GLY A 97 8.47 2.98 -15.33
C GLY A 97 8.07 3.23 -16.79
N GLN A 98 7.06 2.51 -17.27
CA GLN A 98 6.54 2.62 -18.65
C GLN A 98 5.37 3.61 -18.78
N SER A 99 4.92 4.23 -17.69
CA SER A 99 3.85 5.21 -17.73
C SER A 99 4.33 6.52 -18.36
N SER A 100 3.56 7.03 -19.30
CA SER A 100 3.76 8.34 -19.91
C SER A 100 3.07 9.47 -19.14
N SER A 101 2.09 9.14 -18.27
CA SER A 101 1.41 10.17 -17.49
C SER A 101 2.37 10.77 -16.45
N LEU A 102 2.59 12.06 -16.53
CA LEU A 102 3.42 12.79 -15.58
C LEU A 102 2.89 14.20 -15.42
N SER A 103 2.53 14.54 -14.20
CA SER A 103 2.21 15.92 -13.81
C SER A 103 3.12 16.36 -12.68
N TYR A 104 3.26 17.67 -12.48
CA TYR A 104 4.08 18.24 -11.43
C TYR A 104 3.25 19.15 -10.54
N THR A 105 3.53 19.11 -9.24
CA THR A 105 2.96 20.03 -8.26
C THR A 105 3.99 20.41 -7.21
N GLN A 106 3.89 21.65 -6.71
CA GLN A 106 4.74 22.10 -5.59
C GLN A 106 4.02 21.91 -4.26
N VAL A 107 4.70 21.33 -3.29
CA VAL A 107 4.15 21.06 -1.97
C VAL A 107 5.11 21.53 -0.88
N PRO A 108 4.65 22.31 0.11
CA PRO A 108 5.47 22.71 1.23
C PRO A 108 5.76 21.51 2.15
N ILE A 109 7.03 21.22 2.34
CA ILE A 109 7.49 20.16 3.25
C ILE A 109 7.94 20.79 4.56
N ARG A 110 7.32 20.34 5.66
CA ARG A 110 7.70 20.78 7.00
C ARG A 110 9.03 20.15 7.40
N GLY A 111 9.85 20.94 8.08
CA GLY A 111 11.06 20.45 8.73
C GLY A 111 10.74 19.38 9.78
N LEU A 112 11.64 18.44 9.95
CA LEU A 112 11.56 17.39 10.97
C LEU A 112 12.95 17.19 11.59
N ASN A 113 13.00 17.08 12.91
CA ASN A 113 14.21 16.75 13.63
C ASN A 113 13.84 15.90 14.85
N HIS A 114 13.82 14.58 14.69
CA HIS A 114 13.53 13.69 15.80
C HIS A 114 14.45 12.46 15.81
N TYR A 115 14.63 11.87 16.98
CA TYR A 115 15.36 10.62 17.12
C TYR A 115 14.42 9.42 16.91
N SER A 116 14.72 8.59 15.91
CA SER A 116 13.98 7.35 15.67
C SER A 116 14.58 6.22 16.50
N LYS A 117 13.86 5.76 17.52
CA LYS A 117 14.25 4.60 18.34
C LYS A 117 14.37 3.32 17.49
N THR A 118 13.47 3.12 16.53
CA THR A 118 13.44 1.94 15.67
C THR A 118 14.65 1.84 14.75
N ARG A 119 15.15 2.97 14.26
CA ARG A 119 16.30 3.03 13.34
C ARG A 119 17.60 3.39 14.06
N ALA A 120 17.55 3.63 15.38
CA ALA A 120 18.66 4.07 16.21
C ALA A 120 19.43 5.27 15.61
N LYS A 121 18.73 6.17 14.91
CA LYS A 121 19.33 7.35 14.27
C LYS A 121 18.43 8.58 14.34
N ARG A 122 19.06 9.74 14.26
CA ARG A 122 18.34 11.02 14.13
C ARG A 122 17.86 11.20 12.71
N ILE A 123 16.57 11.43 12.55
CA ILE A 123 15.94 11.75 11.27
C ILE A 123 15.84 13.26 11.19
N LYS A 124 16.50 13.85 10.20
CA LYS A 124 16.42 15.27 9.88
C LYS A 124 15.79 15.43 8.51
N ARG A 125 14.91 16.40 8.38
CA ARG A 125 14.34 16.83 7.11
C ARG A 125 14.24 18.35 7.11
N ARG A 126 14.82 18.99 6.12
CA ARG A 126 14.76 20.44 5.97
C ARG A 126 13.38 20.88 5.47
N LYS A 127 12.93 22.04 5.97
CA LYS A 127 11.76 22.73 5.40
C LYS A 127 12.09 23.13 3.95
N ARG A 128 11.21 22.85 3.01
CA ARG A 128 11.39 23.19 1.59
C ARG A 128 10.08 23.21 0.83
N GLN A 129 10.10 23.79 -0.38
CA GLN A 129 9.10 23.56 -1.41
C GLN A 129 9.59 22.39 -2.26
N ALA A 130 8.88 21.26 -2.22
CA ALA A 130 9.22 20.09 -3.00
C ALA A 130 8.44 20.11 -4.31
N LEU A 131 9.12 19.92 -5.44
CA LEU A 131 8.49 19.66 -6.72
C LEU A 131 8.22 18.17 -6.83
N LEU A 132 6.95 17.77 -6.78
CA LEU A 132 6.53 16.37 -6.83
C LEU A 132 6.06 16.03 -8.25
N GLY A 133 6.69 15.02 -8.85
CA GLY A 133 6.19 14.37 -10.06
C GLY A 133 5.17 13.31 -9.70
N ILE A 134 4.02 13.30 -10.34
CA ILE A 134 2.92 12.38 -10.11
C ILE A 134 2.68 11.58 -11.37
N LYS A 135 2.76 10.26 -11.26
CA LYS A 135 2.40 9.30 -12.30
C LYS A 135 1.26 8.42 -11.82
N TYR A 136 0.42 7.99 -12.73
CA TYR A 136 -0.59 6.99 -12.41
C TYR A 136 -0.83 6.02 -13.57
N ILE A 137 -1.33 4.84 -13.24
CA ILE A 137 -1.77 3.82 -14.19
C ILE A 137 -2.98 3.10 -13.62
N ARG A 138 -3.83 2.61 -14.50
CA ARG A 138 -4.98 1.80 -14.13
C ARG A 138 -4.58 0.32 -14.13
N VAL A 139 -4.80 -0.37 -13.02
CA VAL A 139 -4.28 -1.73 -12.83
C VAL A 139 -5.34 -2.71 -12.31
N ALA A 140 -5.20 -3.97 -12.69
CA ALA A 140 -5.80 -5.11 -12.00
C ALA A 140 -4.72 -5.85 -11.21
N LEU A 141 -4.97 -6.05 -9.90
CA LEU A 141 -4.05 -6.80 -9.06
C LEU A 141 -4.12 -8.29 -9.36
N LYS A 142 -2.96 -8.93 -9.52
CA LYS A 142 -2.90 -10.38 -9.48
C LYS A 142 -3.07 -10.89 -8.06
N ARG A 143 -3.93 -11.89 -7.90
CA ARG A 143 -4.06 -12.60 -6.62
C ARG A 143 -2.71 -13.23 -6.25
N PRO A 144 -2.21 -13.03 -5.02
CA PRO A 144 -0.99 -13.69 -4.57
C PRO A 144 -1.12 -15.21 -4.63
N ALA A 145 -0.10 -15.91 -5.11
CA ALA A 145 -0.12 -17.38 -5.29
C ALA A 145 -0.45 -18.15 -4.00
N GLN A 146 0.00 -17.64 -2.85
CA GLN A 146 -0.32 -18.22 -1.54
C GLN A 146 -1.83 -18.26 -1.24
N TYR A 147 -2.62 -17.37 -1.82
CA TYR A 147 -4.08 -17.34 -1.66
C TYR A 147 -4.80 -18.33 -2.60
N VAL A 148 -4.12 -18.82 -3.63
CA VAL A 148 -4.66 -19.86 -4.53
C VAL A 148 -4.59 -21.23 -3.87
N GLN A 149 -3.61 -21.45 -2.97
CA GLN A 149 -3.31 -22.74 -2.34
C GLN A 149 -3.95 -22.93 -0.97
N THR A 150 -4.55 -21.89 -0.38
CA THR A 150 -5.10 -21.90 0.98
C THR A 150 -6.63 -21.87 0.99
N GLN A 151 -7.23 -21.81 2.19
CA GLN A 151 -8.67 -21.67 2.44
C GLN A 151 -9.33 -20.48 1.73
N HIS A 152 -8.54 -19.60 1.09
CA HIS A 152 -9.00 -18.42 0.38
C HIS A 152 -9.26 -18.66 -1.13
N LYS A 153 -9.09 -19.90 -1.61
CA LYS A 153 -9.25 -20.25 -3.03
C LYS A 153 -10.63 -19.84 -3.60
N ASN A 154 -11.66 -19.88 -2.77
CA ASN A 154 -13.03 -19.57 -3.16
C ASN A 154 -13.45 -18.11 -2.84
N LYS A 155 -12.57 -17.27 -2.29
CA LYS A 155 -12.90 -15.87 -2.06
C LYS A 155 -12.83 -15.11 -3.38
N PRO A 156 -13.74 -14.14 -3.60
CA PRO A 156 -13.71 -13.33 -4.81
C PRO A 156 -12.37 -12.60 -4.94
N SER A 157 -11.95 -12.36 -6.17
CA SER A 157 -10.80 -11.50 -6.46
C SER A 157 -11.15 -10.02 -6.29
N LEU A 158 -10.14 -9.17 -6.31
CA LEU A 158 -10.31 -7.73 -6.52
C LEU A 158 -10.58 -7.53 -8.01
N ASP A 159 -11.86 -7.45 -8.41
CA ASP A 159 -12.26 -7.39 -9.82
C ASP A 159 -12.39 -5.95 -10.32
N ARG A 160 -12.49 -5.00 -9.40
CA ARG A 160 -12.58 -3.59 -9.73
C ARG A 160 -11.22 -3.05 -10.18
N PRO A 161 -11.18 -2.27 -11.26
CA PRO A 161 -9.97 -1.54 -11.64
C PRO A 161 -9.48 -0.64 -10.50
N LEU A 162 -8.19 -0.66 -10.26
CA LEU A 162 -7.53 0.19 -9.26
C LEU A 162 -6.62 1.19 -9.95
N TYR A 163 -6.35 2.30 -9.28
CA TYR A 163 -5.34 3.26 -9.71
C TYR A 163 -4.10 3.13 -8.84
N LEU A 164 -2.98 2.88 -9.47
CA LEU A 164 -1.66 2.91 -8.85
C LEU A 164 -1.04 4.28 -9.15
N VAL A 165 -0.79 5.04 -8.10
CA VAL A 165 -0.24 6.40 -8.17
C VAL A 165 1.17 6.38 -7.59
N GLU A 166 2.13 6.93 -8.31
CA GLU A 166 3.48 7.19 -7.82
C GLU A 166 3.68 8.69 -7.65
N VAL A 167 4.14 9.09 -6.48
CA VAL A 167 4.54 10.46 -6.15
C VAL A 167 6.01 10.45 -5.83
N LYS A 168 6.82 11.15 -6.64
CA LYS A 168 8.28 11.19 -6.47
C LYS A 168 8.78 12.63 -6.54
N GLU A 169 9.60 13.00 -5.55
CA GLU A 169 10.23 14.32 -5.53
C GLU A 169 11.27 14.45 -6.64
N HIS A 170 11.21 15.57 -7.35
CA HIS A 170 12.18 15.90 -8.39
C HIS A 170 13.55 16.17 -7.75
N PRO A 171 14.65 15.64 -8.33
CA PRO A 171 15.99 15.76 -7.75
C PRO A 171 16.42 17.21 -7.44
N SER A 172 15.96 18.18 -8.23
CA SER A 172 16.31 19.60 -8.05
C SER A 172 15.84 20.22 -6.74
N THR A 173 14.85 19.59 -6.06
CA THR A 173 14.32 20.10 -4.78
C THR A 173 14.73 19.25 -3.58
N VAL A 174 15.47 18.17 -3.80
CA VAL A 174 15.98 17.30 -2.73
C VAL A 174 17.27 17.90 -2.16
N PRO A 175 17.32 18.27 -0.86
CA PRO A 175 18.55 18.78 -0.26
C PRO A 175 19.63 17.71 -0.22
N SER A 176 20.88 18.11 -0.41
CA SER A 176 22.04 17.21 -0.29
C SER A 176 22.02 16.43 1.03
N GLY A 177 22.18 15.11 0.96
CA GLY A 177 22.19 14.22 2.10
C GLY A 177 20.80 13.83 2.64
N GLU A 178 19.71 14.20 1.97
CA GLU A 178 18.36 13.76 2.29
C GLU A 178 17.82 12.79 1.25
N ASP A 179 16.97 11.86 1.69
CA ASP A 179 16.22 11.00 0.78
C ASP A 179 15.06 11.78 0.14
N PRO A 180 14.79 11.59 -1.17
CA PRO A 180 13.62 12.19 -1.83
C PRO A 180 12.32 11.62 -1.26
N ILE A 181 11.26 12.40 -1.33
CA ILE A 181 9.92 11.88 -1.10
C ILE A 181 9.60 10.90 -2.22
N HIS A 182 9.22 9.69 -1.85
CA HIS A 182 8.79 8.66 -2.78
C HIS A 182 7.67 7.82 -2.16
N TRP A 183 6.46 7.97 -2.70
CA TRP A 183 5.29 7.23 -2.27
C TRP A 183 4.64 6.53 -3.45
N ARG A 184 4.08 5.36 -3.19
CA ARG A 184 3.14 4.69 -4.07
C ARG A 184 1.85 4.49 -3.32
N LEU A 185 0.76 4.85 -3.94
CA LEU A 185 -0.59 4.70 -3.42
C LEU A 185 -1.37 3.77 -4.35
N LEU A 186 -2.22 2.94 -3.77
CA LEU A 186 -3.19 2.14 -4.50
C LEU A 186 -4.58 2.55 -4.05
N THR A 187 -5.49 2.80 -4.97
CA THR A 187 -6.82 3.31 -4.66
C THR A 187 -7.89 2.78 -5.60
N THR A 188 -9.12 2.70 -5.09
CA THR A 188 -10.33 2.46 -5.89
C THR A 188 -10.90 3.73 -6.52
N TRP A 189 -10.40 4.90 -6.16
CA TRP A 189 -10.83 6.17 -6.74
C TRP A 189 -10.32 6.32 -8.16
N SER A 190 -11.21 6.71 -9.07
CA SER A 190 -10.83 7.14 -10.42
C SER A 190 -10.09 8.49 -10.36
N ILE A 191 -9.07 8.60 -11.18
CA ILE A 191 -8.22 9.79 -11.32
C ILE A 191 -8.46 10.38 -12.70
#